data_7d88ca8ea12fc0b5a7a735fdfc4ab425
#
_entry.id   7d88ca8ea12fc0b5a7a735fdfc4ab425
#
_cell.length_a   1.000
_cell.length_b   1.000
_cell.length_c   1.000
_cell.angle_alpha   90.00
_cell.angle_beta   90.00
_cell.angle_gamma   90.00
#
_symmetry.space_group_name_H-M   'P 1'
#
loop_
_entity.id
_entity.type
_entity.pdbx_description
1 polymer ?
#
loop_
_entity_poly.entity_id
_entity_poly.type
_entity_poly.pdbx_seq_one_letter_code
_entity_poly.pdbx_strand_id
1 'polypeptide(L)'
;PHDLFKVGHTSTSVRLACGVAKARDLRDEKYNVIALIGDGSLTGGEALEGLNNAAVLGGNLIIIVNDNDMSIAENHGGIYSNLKLLRETKGQAEQNFFKTMGFEYHYIDEGNNVEKVIETLQKVKDTDHPVIVHLKTIKGHGCAAAEANKEVFHWIIPGTLDTKGNYTPPSEAAVEDYNSITKDFILEKAKKDKNLVVVNPATPGVHGFTPDFRAKLGRQYVDTGIAEEHAVAFSSALAKNGAKPILAIMTSFVQRTYDQ
;
A
#
# COMPACT_ATOMS: atom_id res chain seq x y z
N PRO A 1 24.32 -1.35 -3.93
CA PRO A 1 25.08 -0.54 -2.97
C PRO A 1 24.30 0.66 -2.44
N HIS A 2 23.15 1.05 -3.08
CA HIS A 2 22.33 2.19 -2.66
C HIS A 2 21.06 1.75 -1.91
N ASP A 3 20.65 0.50 -2.00
CA ASP A 3 19.59 -0.09 -1.20
C ASP A 3 20.21 -0.78 0.02
N LEU A 4 19.94 -0.23 1.20
CA LEU A 4 20.56 -0.67 2.44
C LEU A 4 19.82 -1.78 3.16
N PHE A 5 18.53 -1.96 2.86
CA PHE A 5 17.65 -2.88 3.58
C PHE A 5 16.86 -3.78 2.64
N LYS A 6 16.85 -5.07 2.92
CA LYS A 6 15.95 -6.03 2.30
C LYS A 6 14.79 -6.29 3.26
N VAL A 7 13.64 -5.70 2.99
CA VAL A 7 12.45 -5.85 3.82
C VAL A 7 11.30 -6.47 3.01
N GLY A 8 10.65 -7.48 3.56
CA GLY A 8 9.47 -8.11 2.96
C GLY A 8 8.15 -7.47 3.40
N HIS A 9 8.13 -6.82 4.56
CA HIS A 9 6.95 -6.13 5.09
C HIS A 9 6.91 -4.69 4.58
N THR A 10 5.77 -4.27 4.07
CA THR A 10 5.58 -2.91 3.55
C THR A 10 5.56 -1.86 4.67
N SER A 11 5.48 -0.58 4.34
CA SER A 11 5.32 0.54 5.28
C SER A 11 6.56 0.92 6.11
N THR A 12 7.70 0.23 5.94
CA THR A 12 8.89 0.41 6.78
C THR A 12 9.92 1.41 6.24
N SER A 13 9.86 1.76 4.95
CA SER A 13 10.92 2.53 4.28
C SER A 13 11.15 3.92 4.90
N VAL A 14 10.09 4.65 5.25
CA VAL A 14 10.21 6.01 5.80
C VAL A 14 10.93 6.00 7.15
N ARG A 15 10.53 5.12 8.06
CA ARG A 15 11.16 5.08 9.40
C ARG A 15 12.60 4.57 9.37
N LEU A 16 12.92 3.63 8.47
CA LEU A 16 14.31 3.21 8.25
C LEU A 16 15.16 4.36 7.72
N ALA A 17 14.63 5.13 6.77
CA ALA A 17 15.28 6.32 6.23
C ALA A 17 15.48 7.41 7.29
N CYS A 18 14.55 7.60 8.22
CA CYS A 18 14.75 8.49 9.37
C CYS A 18 16.00 8.10 10.18
N GLY A 19 16.17 6.80 10.46
CA GLY A 19 17.35 6.30 11.16
C GLY A 19 18.65 6.53 10.38
N VAL A 20 18.65 6.30 9.05
CA VAL A 20 19.79 6.55 8.18
C VAL A 20 20.14 8.04 8.14
N ALA A 21 19.14 8.91 7.99
CA ALA A 21 19.33 10.36 7.97
C ALA A 21 19.94 10.84 9.30
N LYS A 22 19.39 10.39 10.43
CA LYS A 22 19.92 10.74 11.74
C LYS A 22 21.36 10.24 11.94
N ALA A 23 21.68 9.04 11.51
CA ALA A 23 23.04 8.49 11.60
C ALA A 23 24.03 9.27 10.75
N ARG A 24 23.64 9.71 9.54
CA ARG A 24 24.43 10.61 8.69
C ARG A 24 24.74 11.93 9.42
N ASP A 25 23.70 12.55 9.99
CA ASP A 25 23.82 13.85 10.65
C ASP A 25 24.74 13.78 11.88
N LEU A 26 24.65 12.69 12.66
CA LEU A 26 25.53 12.46 13.81
C LEU A 26 27.01 12.26 13.43
N ARG A 27 27.28 11.91 12.17
CA ARG A 27 28.65 11.73 11.64
C ARG A 27 29.11 12.91 10.80
N ASP A 28 28.32 13.99 10.75
CA ASP A 28 28.60 15.17 9.90
C ASP A 28 28.83 14.80 8.41
N GLU A 29 28.24 13.69 7.95
CA GLU A 29 28.32 13.25 6.57
C GLU A 29 27.30 13.98 5.69
N LYS A 30 27.62 14.11 4.39
CA LYS A 30 26.75 14.82 3.42
C LYS A 30 26.37 13.91 2.27
N TYR A 31 25.20 13.32 2.34
CA TYR A 31 24.57 12.62 1.23
C TYR A 31 23.04 12.69 1.38
N ASN A 32 22.35 12.56 0.27
CA ASN A 32 20.89 12.51 0.27
C ASN A 32 20.39 11.17 0.76
N VAL A 33 19.40 11.19 1.65
CA VAL A 33 18.67 9.99 2.07
C VAL A 33 17.29 10.02 1.41
N ILE A 34 16.96 8.94 0.69
CA ILE A 34 15.72 8.84 -0.07
C ILE A 34 14.93 7.62 0.43
N ALA A 35 13.69 7.84 0.85
CA ALA A 35 12.72 6.79 1.09
C ALA A 35 11.77 6.72 -0.09
N LEU A 36 11.53 5.53 -0.63
CA LEU A 36 10.47 5.27 -1.62
C LEU A 36 9.36 4.46 -0.94
N ILE A 37 8.12 4.96 -1.03
CA ILE A 37 6.95 4.29 -0.48
C ILE A 37 5.79 4.34 -1.47
N GLY A 38 5.09 3.22 -1.64
CA GLY A 38 3.85 3.17 -2.42
C GLY A 38 2.65 3.71 -1.64
N ASP A 39 1.64 4.18 -2.36
CA ASP A 39 0.38 4.68 -1.80
C ASP A 39 -0.31 3.65 -0.91
N GLY A 40 -0.37 2.37 -1.32
CA GLY A 40 -0.88 1.29 -0.49
C GLY A 40 -0.15 1.15 0.84
N SER A 41 1.17 1.32 0.84
CA SER A 41 2.01 1.20 2.03
C SER A 41 1.84 2.35 3.03
N LEU A 42 1.28 3.48 2.62
CA LEU A 42 1.03 4.62 3.50
C LEU A 42 -0.04 4.34 4.57
N THR A 43 -0.88 3.33 4.41
CA THR A 43 -1.89 2.97 5.42
C THR A 43 -1.33 2.19 6.60
N GLY A 44 -0.14 1.63 6.50
CA GLY A 44 0.51 0.95 7.62
C GLY A 44 0.84 1.91 8.75
N GLY A 45 0.58 1.53 9.99
CA GLY A 45 0.88 2.34 11.18
C GLY A 45 2.34 2.80 11.22
N GLU A 46 3.26 1.90 10.88
CA GLU A 46 4.70 2.20 10.82
C GLU A 46 5.04 3.33 9.83
N ALA A 47 4.33 3.44 8.70
CA ALA A 47 4.53 4.53 7.75
C ALA A 47 4.07 5.86 8.33
N LEU A 48 2.91 5.87 9.02
CA LEU A 48 2.37 7.08 9.68
C LEU A 48 3.26 7.54 10.82
N GLU A 49 3.75 6.62 11.65
CA GLU A 49 4.72 6.91 12.72
C GLU A 49 6.03 7.47 12.13
N GLY A 50 6.51 6.86 11.03
CA GLY A 50 7.69 7.32 10.31
C GLY A 50 7.52 8.74 9.75
N LEU A 51 6.39 9.04 9.12
CA LEU A 51 6.08 10.38 8.61
C LEU A 51 5.99 11.40 9.76
N ASN A 52 5.29 11.05 10.85
CA ASN A 52 5.17 11.92 12.01
C ASN A 52 6.54 12.28 12.61
N ASN A 53 7.45 11.32 12.69
CA ASN A 53 8.82 11.57 13.17
C ASN A 53 9.65 12.34 12.13
N ALA A 54 9.56 11.98 10.85
CA ALA A 54 10.30 12.62 9.77
C ALA A 54 10.04 14.13 9.70
N ALA A 55 8.78 14.55 9.90
CA ALA A 55 8.37 15.96 9.83
C ALA A 55 9.12 16.88 10.79
N VAL A 56 9.65 16.33 11.90
CA VAL A 56 10.36 17.10 12.94
C VAL A 56 11.83 16.70 13.09
N LEU A 57 12.29 15.72 12.31
CA LEU A 57 13.65 15.20 12.42
C LEU A 57 14.72 16.23 12.02
N GLY A 58 14.39 17.11 11.07
CA GLY A 58 15.33 18.02 10.42
C GLY A 58 16.28 17.28 9.47
N GLY A 59 17.14 18.05 8.81
CA GLY A 59 18.12 17.51 7.87
C GLY A 59 17.52 16.98 6.56
N ASN A 60 18.38 16.55 5.66
CA ASN A 60 17.98 16.08 4.35
C ASN A 60 17.30 14.69 4.42
N LEU A 61 16.04 14.63 4.04
CA LEU A 61 15.29 13.39 3.85
C LEU A 61 14.25 13.59 2.75
N ILE A 62 14.40 12.89 1.64
CA ILE A 62 13.48 12.97 0.51
C ILE A 62 12.57 11.74 0.56
N ILE A 63 11.28 11.94 0.70
CA ILE A 63 10.28 10.86 0.73
C ILE A 63 9.51 10.88 -0.60
N ILE A 64 9.74 9.87 -1.42
CA ILE A 64 9.05 9.69 -2.69
C ILE A 64 7.82 8.82 -2.45
N VAL A 65 6.64 9.41 -2.67
CA VAL A 65 5.35 8.70 -2.64
C VAL A 65 4.99 8.29 -4.06
N ASN A 66 5.07 7.00 -4.36
CA ASN A 66 4.66 6.45 -5.64
C ASN A 66 3.18 6.10 -5.60
N ASP A 67 2.34 7.01 -6.11
CA ASP A 67 0.88 6.90 -6.08
C ASP A 67 0.34 6.45 -7.44
N ASN A 68 -0.14 5.21 -7.50
CA ASN A 68 -0.79 4.64 -8.68
C ASN A 68 -2.25 4.25 -8.43
N ASP A 69 -2.84 4.71 -7.32
CA ASP A 69 -4.23 4.48 -6.90
C ASP A 69 -4.57 3.01 -6.64
N MET A 70 -3.57 2.20 -6.34
CA MET A 70 -3.76 0.77 -6.09
C MET A 70 -2.77 0.24 -5.06
N SER A 71 -3.27 -0.60 -4.17
CA SER A 71 -2.49 -1.52 -3.36
C SER A 71 -2.28 -2.84 -4.14
N ILE A 72 -2.51 -4.00 -3.53
CA ILE A 72 -2.71 -5.26 -4.26
C ILE A 72 -4.03 -5.18 -5.02
N ALA A 73 -5.12 -4.92 -4.31
CA ALA A 73 -6.44 -4.58 -4.82
C ALA A 73 -6.66 -3.05 -4.78
N GLU A 74 -7.91 -2.62 -4.81
CA GLU A 74 -8.28 -1.22 -4.63
C GLU A 74 -7.93 -0.70 -3.23
N ASN A 75 -7.59 0.57 -3.15
CA ASN A 75 -7.24 1.23 -1.90
C ASN A 75 -8.48 1.54 -1.05
N HIS A 76 -8.40 1.33 0.27
CA HIS A 76 -9.44 1.64 1.25
C HIS A 76 -8.91 2.52 2.38
N GLY A 77 -9.66 3.56 2.74
CA GLY A 77 -9.34 4.45 3.88
C GLY A 77 -9.27 5.93 3.54
N GLY A 78 -9.28 6.76 4.57
CA GLY A 78 -9.36 8.23 4.44
C GLY A 78 -8.16 8.89 3.77
N ILE A 79 -6.95 8.32 3.93
CA ILE A 79 -5.74 8.82 3.26
C ILE A 79 -5.91 8.81 1.74
N TYR A 80 -6.52 7.77 1.18
CA TYR A 80 -6.69 7.66 -0.27
C TYR A 80 -7.64 8.68 -0.85
N SER A 81 -8.64 9.13 -0.06
CA SER A 81 -9.49 10.25 -0.46
C SER A 81 -8.67 11.54 -0.62
N ASN A 82 -7.69 11.76 0.27
CA ASN A 82 -6.78 12.90 0.14
C ASN A 82 -5.81 12.73 -1.03
N LEU A 83 -5.19 11.56 -1.20
CA LEU A 83 -4.34 11.29 -2.36
C LEU A 83 -5.09 11.47 -3.69
N LYS A 84 -6.33 11.01 -3.77
CA LYS A 84 -7.21 11.24 -4.93
C LYS A 84 -7.42 12.72 -5.19
N LEU A 85 -7.76 13.51 -4.16
CA LEU A 85 -7.91 14.96 -4.27
C LEU A 85 -6.61 15.62 -4.78
N LEU A 86 -5.45 15.18 -4.26
CA LEU A 86 -4.15 15.68 -4.71
C LEU A 86 -3.86 15.32 -6.17
N ARG A 87 -4.23 14.13 -6.63
CA ARG A 87 -4.11 13.76 -8.05
C ARG A 87 -5.02 14.60 -8.94
N GLU A 88 -6.28 14.79 -8.54
CA GLU A 88 -7.28 15.55 -9.30
C GLU A 88 -6.93 17.03 -9.40
N THR A 89 -6.34 17.62 -8.35
CA THR A 89 -5.93 19.01 -8.28
C THR A 89 -4.46 19.25 -8.66
N LYS A 90 -3.77 18.23 -9.16
CA LYS A 90 -2.32 18.29 -9.47
C LYS A 90 -1.50 18.87 -8.31
N GLY A 91 -1.81 18.41 -7.10
CA GLY A 91 -1.12 18.81 -5.87
C GLY A 91 -1.50 20.18 -5.32
N GLN A 92 -2.47 20.89 -5.92
CA GLN A 92 -2.82 22.27 -5.56
C GLN A 92 -3.90 22.38 -4.46
N ALA A 93 -4.50 21.27 -4.03
CA ALA A 93 -5.50 21.31 -2.96
C ALA A 93 -4.93 21.92 -1.67
N GLU A 94 -5.72 22.77 -1.02
CA GLU A 94 -5.42 23.30 0.32
C GLU A 94 -5.37 22.17 1.36
N GLN A 95 -6.30 21.23 1.26
CA GLN A 95 -6.36 20.04 2.08
C GLN A 95 -5.29 19.04 1.60
N ASN A 96 -4.10 19.16 2.14
CA ASN A 96 -2.97 18.33 1.79
C ASN A 96 -2.41 17.70 3.07
N PHE A 97 -2.57 16.40 3.21
CA PHE A 97 -2.11 15.60 4.35
C PHE A 97 -0.63 15.86 4.68
N PHE A 98 0.23 15.89 3.68
CA PHE A 98 1.68 16.07 3.88
C PHE A 98 2.03 17.49 4.32
N LYS A 99 1.42 18.49 3.69
CA LYS A 99 1.61 19.92 4.09
C LYS A 99 1.11 20.17 5.50
N THR A 100 0.00 19.53 5.90
CA THR A 100 -0.54 19.63 7.26
C THR A 100 0.41 19.08 8.32
N MET A 101 1.22 18.09 7.95
CA MET A 101 2.29 17.56 8.82
C MET A 101 3.55 18.44 8.84
N GLY A 102 3.65 19.46 8.01
CA GLY A 102 4.78 20.38 7.94
C GLY A 102 5.82 20.09 6.86
N PHE A 103 5.56 19.15 5.95
CA PHE A 103 6.49 18.87 4.86
C PHE A 103 6.43 19.93 3.75
N GLU A 104 7.58 20.23 3.16
CA GLU A 104 7.64 20.76 1.80
C GLU A 104 7.12 19.67 0.85
N TYR A 105 6.27 20.08 -0.12
CA TYR A 105 5.55 19.13 -0.96
C TYR A 105 5.66 19.47 -2.44
N HIS A 106 6.12 18.50 -3.23
CA HIS A 106 6.20 18.57 -4.68
C HIS A 106 5.34 17.47 -5.31
N TYR A 107 4.60 17.83 -6.34
CA TYR A 107 3.74 16.90 -7.08
C TYR A 107 4.21 16.77 -8.53
N ILE A 108 4.23 15.53 -9.04
CA ILE A 108 4.57 15.21 -10.43
C ILE A 108 3.39 14.43 -11.04
N ASP A 109 2.67 15.07 -11.97
CA ASP A 109 1.51 14.46 -12.65
C ASP A 109 1.92 13.35 -13.62
N GLU A 110 3.12 13.44 -14.20
CA GLU A 110 3.71 12.48 -15.12
C GLU A 110 4.81 11.65 -14.43
N GLY A 111 4.48 10.93 -13.37
CA GLY A 111 5.45 10.19 -12.56
C GLY A 111 6.16 9.03 -13.27
N ASN A 112 5.66 8.59 -14.44
CA ASN A 112 6.36 7.64 -15.31
C ASN A 112 7.32 8.32 -16.31
N ASN A 113 7.37 9.65 -16.35
CA ASN A 113 8.31 10.42 -17.17
C ASN A 113 9.61 10.66 -16.37
N VAL A 114 10.68 10.00 -16.79
CA VAL A 114 11.99 10.04 -16.10
C VAL A 114 12.56 11.44 -16.04
N GLU A 115 12.43 12.24 -17.10
CA GLU A 115 12.93 13.62 -17.16
C GLU A 115 12.25 14.49 -16.11
N LYS A 116 10.92 14.37 -15.93
CA LYS A 116 10.15 15.11 -14.92
C LYS A 116 10.55 14.72 -13.50
N VAL A 117 10.83 13.46 -13.27
CA VAL A 117 11.33 12.96 -11.98
C VAL A 117 12.72 13.53 -11.69
N ILE A 118 13.64 13.49 -12.67
CA ILE A 118 14.99 14.06 -12.55
C ILE A 118 14.93 15.56 -12.26
N GLU A 119 14.14 16.33 -13.03
CA GLU A 119 13.97 17.77 -12.83
C GLU A 119 13.53 18.10 -11.40
N THR A 120 12.61 17.32 -10.83
CA THR A 120 12.11 17.56 -9.47
C THR A 120 13.14 17.14 -8.42
N LEU A 121 13.77 15.96 -8.59
CA LEU A 121 14.82 15.52 -7.66
C LEU A 121 16.02 16.46 -7.65
N GLN A 122 16.37 17.08 -8.77
CA GLN A 122 17.41 18.11 -8.81
C GLN A 122 17.07 19.37 -8.02
N LYS A 123 15.78 19.72 -7.88
CA LYS A 123 15.34 20.87 -7.08
C LYS A 123 15.40 20.60 -5.58
N VAL A 124 15.12 19.34 -5.17
CA VAL A 124 15.01 18.96 -3.77
C VAL A 124 16.25 18.24 -3.23
N LYS A 125 17.21 17.90 -4.09
CA LYS A 125 18.49 17.35 -3.60
C LYS A 125 19.16 18.38 -2.71
N ASP A 126 19.90 17.89 -1.74
CA ASP A 126 20.71 18.69 -0.81
C ASP A 126 19.87 19.70 0.04
N THR A 127 18.55 19.48 0.18
CA THR A 127 17.73 20.25 1.12
C THR A 127 18.19 20.03 2.55
N ASP A 128 17.92 20.96 3.43
CA ASP A 128 18.24 20.90 4.86
C ASP A 128 17.05 20.51 5.74
N HIS A 129 15.95 20.10 5.11
CA HIS A 129 14.69 19.70 5.73
C HIS A 129 14.02 18.57 4.95
N PRO A 130 13.09 17.84 5.58
CA PRO A 130 12.36 16.74 4.94
C PRO A 130 11.39 17.23 3.87
N VAL A 131 11.37 16.51 2.73
CA VAL A 131 10.57 16.85 1.54
C VAL A 131 9.75 15.64 1.08
N ILE A 132 8.52 15.89 0.66
CA ILE A 132 7.67 14.91 -0.03
C ILE A 132 7.72 15.16 -1.53
N VAL A 133 8.04 14.14 -2.31
CA VAL A 133 7.89 14.11 -3.77
C VAL A 133 6.80 13.10 -4.11
N HIS A 134 5.62 13.59 -4.46
CA HIS A 134 4.45 12.77 -4.77
C HIS A 134 4.36 12.54 -6.28
N LEU A 135 4.59 11.30 -6.70
CA LEU A 135 4.52 10.88 -8.10
C LEU A 135 3.15 10.26 -8.38
N LYS A 136 2.42 10.79 -9.35
CA LYS A 136 1.29 10.08 -9.93
C LYS A 136 1.81 9.15 -11.03
N THR A 137 1.66 7.84 -10.84
CA THR A 137 2.11 6.82 -11.79
C THR A 137 0.96 5.94 -12.26
N ILE A 138 1.22 5.13 -13.27
CA ILE A 138 0.26 4.17 -13.81
C ILE A 138 0.74 2.77 -13.42
N LYS A 139 -0.05 2.03 -12.65
CA LYS A 139 0.26 0.64 -12.32
C LYS A 139 0.18 -0.23 -13.57
N GLY A 140 1.25 -0.97 -13.82
CA GLY A 140 1.38 -1.81 -15.02
C GLY A 140 1.86 -1.06 -16.27
N HIS A 141 2.33 0.20 -16.12
CA HIS A 141 2.75 1.06 -17.23
C HIS A 141 3.66 0.36 -18.22
N GLY A 142 3.32 0.47 -19.51
CA GLY A 142 4.03 -0.18 -20.62
C GLY A 142 3.59 -1.61 -20.94
N CYS A 143 2.65 -2.18 -20.16
CA CYS A 143 2.05 -3.48 -20.44
C CYS A 143 0.52 -3.34 -20.46
N ALA A 144 -0.10 -3.33 -21.63
CA ALA A 144 -1.53 -3.10 -21.79
C ALA A 144 -2.40 -4.08 -20.98
N ALA A 145 -1.99 -5.35 -20.88
CA ALA A 145 -2.68 -6.36 -20.10
C ALA A 145 -2.64 -6.03 -18.60
N ALA A 146 -1.51 -5.53 -18.11
CA ALA A 146 -1.34 -5.16 -16.70
C ALA A 146 -2.09 -3.86 -16.37
N GLU A 147 -2.10 -2.88 -17.26
CA GLU A 147 -2.87 -1.65 -17.10
C GLU A 147 -4.38 -1.92 -17.04
N ALA A 148 -4.86 -2.91 -17.82
CA ALA A 148 -6.26 -3.32 -17.84
C ALA A 148 -6.68 -4.18 -16.63
N ASN A 149 -5.75 -4.94 -16.02
CA ASN A 149 -6.03 -5.90 -14.94
C ASN A 149 -5.04 -5.75 -13.78
N LYS A 150 -5.00 -4.57 -13.19
CA LYS A 150 -4.00 -4.15 -12.20
C LYS A 150 -3.88 -5.05 -10.98
N GLU A 151 -5.00 -5.61 -10.48
CA GLU A 151 -5.01 -6.53 -9.33
C GLU A 151 -4.35 -7.87 -9.70
N VAL A 152 -4.72 -8.47 -10.83
CA VAL A 152 -4.18 -9.75 -11.31
C VAL A 152 -2.68 -9.64 -11.57
N PHE A 153 -2.24 -8.52 -12.15
CA PHE A 153 -0.84 -8.28 -12.50
C PHE A 153 0.01 -7.69 -11.37
N HIS A 154 -0.55 -7.55 -10.17
CA HIS A 154 0.26 -7.16 -9.01
C HIS A 154 1.33 -8.20 -8.70
N TRP A 155 0.96 -9.47 -8.77
CA TRP A 155 1.85 -10.62 -8.67
C TRP A 155 1.33 -11.74 -9.57
N ILE A 156 2.11 -12.10 -10.57
CA ILE A 156 1.74 -13.13 -11.54
C ILE A 156 2.73 -14.28 -11.49
N ILE A 157 2.22 -15.51 -11.64
CA ILE A 157 3.05 -16.68 -11.85
C ILE A 157 3.62 -16.69 -13.27
N PRO A 158 4.74 -17.34 -13.52
CA PRO A 158 5.26 -17.48 -14.88
C PRO A 158 4.20 -18.05 -15.83
N GLY A 159 3.98 -17.39 -16.94
CA GLY A 159 3.04 -17.76 -17.97
C GLY A 159 3.54 -17.29 -19.33
N THR A 160 2.68 -17.28 -20.33
CA THR A 160 3.04 -16.79 -21.66
C THR A 160 2.36 -15.47 -21.96
N LEU A 161 3.13 -14.53 -22.54
CA LEU A 161 2.60 -13.31 -23.16
C LEU A 161 2.63 -13.51 -24.68
N ASP A 162 1.51 -13.29 -25.34
CA ASP A 162 1.49 -13.27 -26.79
C ASP A 162 2.06 -11.94 -27.33
N THR A 163 2.21 -11.85 -28.66
CA THR A 163 2.72 -10.63 -29.32
C THR A 163 1.79 -9.42 -29.20
N LYS A 164 0.57 -9.62 -28.72
CA LYS A 164 -0.43 -8.55 -28.44
C LYS A 164 -0.47 -8.16 -26.97
N GLY A 165 0.38 -8.79 -26.12
CA GLY A 165 0.41 -8.54 -24.69
C GLY A 165 -0.67 -9.27 -23.89
N ASN A 166 -1.35 -10.27 -24.47
CA ASN A 166 -2.29 -11.09 -23.69
C ASN A 166 -1.53 -12.11 -22.86
N TYR A 167 -1.78 -12.13 -21.57
CA TYR A 167 -1.20 -13.09 -20.65
C TYR A 167 -2.06 -14.35 -20.56
N THR A 168 -1.42 -15.49 -20.70
CA THR A 168 -2.02 -16.80 -20.45
C THR A 168 -1.29 -17.46 -19.28
N PRO A 169 -1.96 -17.68 -18.14
CA PRO A 169 -1.36 -18.40 -17.03
C PRO A 169 -1.03 -19.83 -17.43
N PRO A 170 -0.12 -20.53 -16.71
CA PRO A 170 0.05 -21.96 -16.87
C PRO A 170 -1.29 -22.67 -16.65
N SER A 171 -1.54 -23.73 -17.42
CA SER A 171 -2.76 -24.53 -17.19
C SER A 171 -2.62 -25.26 -15.86
N GLU A 172 -3.27 -24.76 -14.84
CA GLU A 172 -3.49 -25.50 -13.62
C GLU A 172 -4.73 -26.37 -13.82
N ALA A 173 -4.58 -27.68 -13.61
CA ALA A 173 -5.76 -28.51 -13.40
C ALA A 173 -6.54 -27.91 -12.22
N ALA A 174 -7.86 -27.80 -12.35
CA ALA A 174 -8.72 -27.32 -11.29
C ALA A 174 -8.64 -28.31 -10.11
N VAL A 175 -7.67 -28.10 -9.25
CA VAL A 175 -7.51 -28.84 -8.00
C VAL A 175 -8.30 -28.06 -6.95
N GLU A 176 -9.19 -28.77 -6.26
CA GLU A 176 -9.85 -28.22 -5.07
C GLU A 176 -8.76 -27.80 -4.07
N ASP A 177 -8.73 -26.52 -3.73
CA ASP A 177 -7.77 -25.96 -2.79
C ASP A 177 -8.46 -25.40 -1.53
N TYR A 178 -7.69 -25.09 -0.51
CA TYR A 178 -8.21 -24.54 0.74
C TYR A 178 -8.93 -23.19 0.52
N ASN A 179 -8.52 -22.41 -0.48
CA ASN A 179 -9.16 -21.13 -0.78
C ASN A 179 -10.57 -21.32 -1.33
N SER A 180 -10.79 -22.29 -2.24
CA SER A 180 -12.11 -22.58 -2.80
C SER A 180 -13.06 -23.11 -1.72
N ILE A 181 -12.61 -24.06 -0.91
CA ILE A 181 -13.39 -24.62 0.20
C ILE A 181 -13.77 -23.52 1.20
N THR A 182 -12.80 -22.68 1.58
CA THR A 182 -13.04 -21.60 2.55
C THR A 182 -14.03 -20.56 2.02
N LYS A 183 -13.90 -20.17 0.75
CA LYS A 183 -14.84 -19.21 0.13
C LYS A 183 -16.27 -19.74 0.14
N ASP A 184 -16.47 -20.96 -0.29
CA ASP A 184 -17.80 -21.56 -0.37
C ASP A 184 -18.43 -21.68 1.01
N PHE A 185 -17.66 -22.11 2.00
CA PHE A 185 -18.08 -22.16 3.40
C PHE A 185 -18.48 -20.76 3.92
N ILE A 186 -17.66 -19.74 3.69
CA ILE A 186 -17.93 -18.37 4.13
C ILE A 186 -19.22 -17.84 3.48
N LEU A 187 -19.38 -18.00 2.16
CA LEU A 187 -20.57 -17.55 1.45
C LEU A 187 -21.85 -18.24 1.95
N GLU A 188 -21.78 -19.54 2.21
CA GLU A 188 -22.91 -20.29 2.77
C GLU A 188 -23.29 -19.78 4.16
N LYS A 189 -22.31 -19.55 5.03
CA LYS A 189 -22.52 -19.04 6.39
C LYS A 189 -23.02 -17.62 6.40
N ALA A 190 -22.46 -16.74 5.56
CA ALA A 190 -22.86 -15.33 5.48
C ALA A 190 -24.32 -15.14 5.03
N LYS A 191 -24.84 -16.04 4.18
CA LYS A 191 -26.27 -16.03 3.81
C LYS A 191 -27.18 -16.28 5.01
N LYS A 192 -26.76 -17.14 5.94
CA LYS A 192 -27.54 -17.59 7.11
C LYS A 192 -27.32 -16.70 8.34
N ASP A 193 -26.15 -16.08 8.46
CA ASP A 193 -25.77 -15.27 9.62
C ASP A 193 -25.30 -13.89 9.20
N LYS A 194 -26.10 -12.87 9.47
CA LYS A 194 -25.80 -11.48 9.14
C LYS A 194 -24.75 -10.85 10.08
N ASN A 195 -24.43 -11.51 11.17
CA ASN A 195 -23.38 -11.07 12.10
C ASN A 195 -21.98 -11.57 11.70
N LEU A 196 -21.89 -12.47 10.70
CA LEU A 196 -20.59 -12.90 10.16
C LEU A 196 -19.97 -11.75 9.37
N VAL A 197 -18.69 -11.47 9.64
CA VAL A 197 -17.91 -10.42 8.97
C VAL A 197 -16.55 -10.99 8.60
N VAL A 198 -16.16 -10.84 7.34
CA VAL A 198 -14.79 -11.15 6.89
C VAL A 198 -13.97 -9.87 6.97
N VAL A 199 -12.85 -9.89 7.70
CA VAL A 199 -11.89 -8.79 7.80
C VAL A 199 -10.61 -9.22 7.13
N ASN A 200 -10.12 -8.43 6.17
CA ASN A 200 -8.91 -8.73 5.42
C ASN A 200 -8.03 -7.48 5.26
N PRO A 201 -6.79 -7.49 5.76
CA PRO A 201 -5.88 -6.37 5.56
C PRO A 201 -5.17 -6.45 4.20
N ALA A 202 -5.79 -5.89 3.16
CA ALA A 202 -5.26 -5.63 1.81
C ALA A 202 -4.67 -6.83 1.04
N THR A 203 -4.96 -8.06 1.45
CA THR A 203 -4.44 -9.28 0.79
C THR A 203 -5.53 -10.22 0.26
N PRO A 204 -6.58 -9.72 -0.42
CA PRO A 204 -7.71 -10.57 -0.82
C PRO A 204 -7.30 -11.68 -1.79
N GLY A 205 -6.38 -11.41 -2.71
CA GLY A 205 -5.93 -12.37 -3.73
C GLY A 205 -5.29 -13.63 -3.14
N VAL A 206 -4.52 -13.49 -2.06
CA VAL A 206 -3.85 -14.63 -1.39
C VAL A 206 -4.86 -15.61 -0.78
N HIS A 207 -6.01 -15.10 -0.33
CA HIS A 207 -7.10 -15.89 0.23
C HIS A 207 -8.14 -16.30 -0.81
N GLY A 208 -7.88 -16.02 -2.10
CA GLY A 208 -8.80 -16.26 -3.18
C GLY A 208 -10.08 -15.41 -3.11
N PHE A 209 -10.09 -14.30 -2.38
CA PHE A 209 -11.23 -13.39 -2.24
C PHE A 209 -11.33 -12.47 -3.48
N THR A 210 -11.81 -13.04 -4.57
CA THR A 210 -11.99 -12.34 -5.84
C THR A 210 -12.93 -11.14 -5.71
N PRO A 211 -12.94 -10.18 -6.67
CA PRO A 211 -13.92 -9.09 -6.69
C PRO A 211 -15.38 -9.57 -6.59
N ASP A 212 -15.72 -10.65 -7.29
CA ASP A 212 -17.06 -11.26 -7.22
C ASP A 212 -17.40 -11.79 -5.81
N PHE A 213 -16.45 -12.45 -5.15
CA PHE A 213 -16.62 -12.91 -3.76
C PHE A 213 -16.85 -11.73 -2.81
N ARG A 214 -16.03 -10.68 -2.89
CA ARG A 214 -16.16 -9.47 -2.09
C ARG A 214 -17.51 -8.78 -2.32
N ALA A 215 -17.94 -8.67 -3.58
CA ALA A 215 -19.25 -8.11 -3.94
C ALA A 215 -20.42 -8.91 -3.38
N LYS A 216 -20.35 -10.25 -3.39
CA LYS A 216 -21.38 -11.13 -2.82
C LYS A 216 -21.52 -10.98 -1.31
N LEU A 217 -20.43 -10.74 -0.59
CA LEU A 217 -20.46 -10.48 0.86
C LEU A 217 -20.96 -9.06 1.17
N GLY A 218 -20.68 -8.08 0.31
CA GLY A 218 -21.06 -6.68 0.50
C GLY A 218 -20.62 -6.15 1.87
N ARG A 219 -21.56 -5.67 2.68
CA ARG A 219 -21.25 -5.12 4.02
C ARG A 219 -20.63 -6.12 5.01
N GLN A 220 -20.65 -7.41 4.71
CA GLN A 220 -20.02 -8.46 5.53
C GLN A 220 -18.54 -8.68 5.16
N TYR A 221 -17.99 -7.89 4.21
CA TYR A 221 -16.59 -7.85 3.89
C TYR A 221 -15.99 -6.49 4.22
N VAL A 222 -14.90 -6.48 4.96
CA VAL A 222 -14.19 -5.26 5.36
C VAL A 222 -12.73 -5.42 4.98
N ASP A 223 -12.24 -4.55 4.09
CA ASP A 223 -10.82 -4.37 3.85
C ASP A 223 -10.31 -3.19 4.69
N THR A 224 -9.31 -3.43 5.51
CA THR A 224 -8.75 -2.41 6.41
C THR A 224 -7.56 -1.68 5.80
N GLY A 225 -7.19 -1.98 4.55
CA GLY A 225 -5.92 -1.56 4.00
C GLY A 225 -4.74 -2.36 4.59
N ILE A 226 -3.52 -1.95 4.32
CA ILE A 226 -2.32 -2.57 4.91
C ILE A 226 -2.20 -2.09 6.38
N ALA A 227 -3.03 -2.64 7.24
CA ALA A 227 -3.18 -2.24 8.64
C ALA A 227 -3.56 -3.46 9.49
N GLU A 228 -2.63 -4.39 9.63
CA GLU A 228 -2.84 -5.67 10.29
C GLU A 228 -3.18 -5.48 11.78
N GLU A 229 -2.50 -4.57 12.46
CA GLU A 229 -2.72 -4.24 13.87
C GLU A 229 -4.16 -3.75 14.09
N HIS A 230 -4.61 -2.83 13.22
CA HIS A 230 -5.98 -2.34 13.25
C HIS A 230 -6.98 -3.46 12.96
N ALA A 231 -6.69 -4.35 11.99
CA ALA A 231 -7.58 -5.45 11.64
C ALA A 231 -7.83 -6.39 12.83
N VAL A 232 -6.81 -6.69 13.64
CA VAL A 232 -6.94 -7.53 14.84
C VAL A 232 -7.75 -6.80 15.90
N ALA A 233 -7.40 -5.57 16.26
CA ALA A 233 -8.14 -4.77 17.26
C ALA A 233 -9.60 -4.58 16.86
N PHE A 234 -9.85 -4.27 15.59
CA PHE A 234 -11.20 -4.13 15.02
C PHE A 234 -12.00 -5.44 15.12
N SER A 235 -11.38 -6.57 14.75
CA SER A 235 -12.02 -7.89 14.86
C SER A 235 -12.34 -8.25 16.30
N SER A 236 -11.44 -7.93 17.24
CA SER A 236 -11.68 -8.14 18.67
C SER A 236 -12.90 -7.36 19.16
N ALA A 237 -13.03 -6.10 18.76
CA ALA A 237 -14.18 -5.26 19.10
C ALA A 237 -15.48 -5.78 18.45
N LEU A 238 -15.45 -6.22 17.21
CA LEU A 238 -16.59 -6.87 16.53
C LEU A 238 -17.07 -8.08 17.31
N ALA A 239 -16.15 -8.98 17.68
CA ALA A 239 -16.49 -10.19 18.45
C ALA A 239 -17.09 -9.84 19.81
N LYS A 240 -16.51 -8.88 20.52
CA LYS A 240 -17.00 -8.42 21.82
C LYS A 240 -18.44 -7.88 21.77
N ASN A 241 -18.84 -7.33 20.63
CA ASN A 241 -20.19 -6.78 20.39
C ASN A 241 -21.14 -7.71 19.62
N GLY A 242 -20.84 -9.02 19.60
CA GLY A 242 -21.74 -10.05 19.08
C GLY A 242 -21.65 -10.32 17.58
N ALA A 243 -20.75 -9.68 16.86
CA ALA A 243 -20.42 -10.09 15.50
C ALA A 243 -19.52 -11.35 15.53
N LYS A 244 -19.39 -11.99 14.38
CA LYS A 244 -18.58 -13.20 14.18
C LYS A 244 -17.51 -12.92 13.13
N PRO A 245 -16.39 -12.27 13.50
CA PRO A 245 -15.35 -11.95 12.56
C PRO A 245 -14.58 -13.20 12.14
N ILE A 246 -14.27 -13.27 10.84
CA ILE A 246 -13.25 -14.13 10.24
C ILE A 246 -12.13 -13.22 9.81
N LEU A 247 -11.01 -13.24 10.52
CA LEU A 247 -9.83 -12.47 10.17
C LEU A 247 -8.96 -13.30 9.22
N ALA A 248 -8.90 -12.88 7.96
CA ALA A 248 -8.08 -13.50 6.93
C ALA A 248 -6.78 -12.71 6.76
N ILE A 249 -5.70 -13.23 7.32
CA ILE A 249 -4.37 -12.58 7.34
C ILE A 249 -3.28 -13.62 7.09
N MET A 250 -2.25 -13.23 6.35
CA MET A 250 -1.08 -14.10 6.12
C MET A 250 -0.28 -14.29 7.41
N THR A 251 0.11 -15.53 7.69
CA THR A 251 0.84 -15.90 8.90
C THR A 251 2.08 -15.01 9.16
N SER A 252 2.86 -14.70 8.13
CA SER A 252 4.03 -13.82 8.25
C SER A 252 3.68 -12.39 8.67
N PHE A 253 2.46 -11.91 8.36
CA PHE A 253 2.03 -10.56 8.70
C PHE A 253 1.38 -10.47 10.09
N VAL A 254 0.98 -11.61 10.67
CA VAL A 254 0.52 -11.69 12.07
C VAL A 254 1.56 -11.17 13.06
N GLN A 255 2.84 -11.16 12.69
CA GLN A 255 3.91 -10.61 13.53
C GLN A 255 3.65 -9.15 13.97
N ARG A 256 2.99 -8.36 13.12
CA ARG A 256 2.65 -6.96 13.43
C ARG A 256 1.56 -6.81 14.49
N THR A 257 0.90 -7.89 14.83
CA THR A 257 -0.29 -7.88 15.68
C THR A 257 -0.06 -8.58 17.03
N TYR A 258 1.19 -8.82 17.37
CA TYR A 258 1.55 -9.66 18.52
C TYR A 258 0.98 -9.15 19.85
N ASP A 259 0.89 -7.86 20.04
CA ASP A 259 0.43 -7.20 21.26
C ASP A 259 -1.02 -6.66 21.16
N GLN A 260 -1.69 -6.91 20.04
CA GLN A 260 -3.08 -6.48 19.83
C GLN A 260 -4.07 -7.58 20.20
#